data_52134f51155efbe5fa24e909e076b9c4
#
_entry.id   52134f51155efbe5fa24e909e076b9c4
#
_cell.length_a   1.000
_cell.length_b   1.000
_cell.length_c   1.000
_cell.angle_alpha   90.00
_cell.angle_beta   90.00
_cell.angle_gamma   90.00
#
_symmetry.space_group_name_H-M   'P 1'
#
loop_
_entity.id
_entity.type
_entity.pdbx_description
1 polymer ?
#
loop_
_entity_poly.entity_id
_entity_poly.type
_entity_poly.pdbx_seq_one_letter_code
_entity_poly.pdbx_strand_id
1 'polypeptide(L)'
;PQQVSSAASDVYKRQARAISDMQKNGAGFAGFATWLDMTPADADMFAIPDPDSLIQLPWNKEVGWLASDLWMNGKPVDASPRVMLKKQIKELSRKNLVMKSGVECEYFLISEDGSTIADKRDIQSKPCYDQSALMRRYELIKEICDSMIELGWNPYQNDHEDANGQFEMNWDYSDCLVTADRHVFFKFMVKSLAEKHGLRATFMPKPFENLTGNGCHAHISLWDGKINKFLDNGDRYGLSKIAYNFLAGVMKNAESLSSLFNPTVNSYRRINAPPTKSGASWSPSSISYSGNNRTHMIRIPDPGRFELRLMDGSAN
;
A
#
# COMPACT_ATOMS: atom_id res chain seq x y z
N PRO A 1 -2.00 9.34 13.72
CA PRO A 1 -3.30 9.57 13.12
C PRO A 1 -3.71 8.29 12.41
N GLN A 2 -4.81 7.71 12.86
CA GLN A 2 -5.38 6.58 12.16
C GLN A 2 -5.78 7.06 10.78
N GLN A 3 -5.18 6.50 9.75
CA GLN A 3 -5.68 6.60 8.40
C GLN A 3 -7.03 5.88 8.38
N VAL A 4 -8.10 6.62 8.46
CA VAL A 4 -9.40 6.07 8.10
C VAL A 4 -9.35 5.90 6.60
N SER A 5 -9.08 4.67 6.14
CA SER A 5 -9.21 4.39 4.72
C SER A 5 -10.65 4.73 4.33
N SER A 6 -10.83 5.34 3.17
CA SER A 6 -12.15 5.59 2.59
C SER A 6 -12.96 4.32 2.35
N ALA A 7 -12.39 3.17 2.62
CA ALA A 7 -13.00 1.85 2.63
C ALA A 7 -13.42 1.40 4.04
N ALA A 8 -13.54 2.30 5.02
CA ALA A 8 -14.04 1.94 6.33
C ALA A 8 -15.46 1.40 6.20
N SER A 9 -15.57 0.09 6.04
CA SER A 9 -16.80 -0.61 6.15
C SER A 9 -17.24 -0.55 7.60
N ASP A 10 -18.47 -0.13 7.81
CA ASP A 10 -19.12 -0.22 9.09
C ASP A 10 -19.50 -1.69 9.35
N VAL A 11 -18.62 -2.42 10.01
CA VAL A 11 -18.73 -3.88 10.25
C VAL A 11 -20.02 -4.27 11.00
N TYR A 12 -20.58 -3.37 11.82
CA TYR A 12 -21.72 -3.68 12.68
C TYR A 12 -23.06 -3.07 12.23
N LYS A 13 -23.07 -2.06 11.41
CA LYS A 13 -24.29 -1.35 11.04
C LYS A 13 -25.01 -1.94 9.83
N ARG A 14 -24.37 -2.78 9.02
CA ARG A 14 -24.94 -3.30 7.79
C ARG A 14 -24.85 -4.81 7.76
N GLN A 15 -25.98 -5.47 7.87
CA GLN A 15 -26.07 -6.92 7.70
C GLN A 15 -26.03 -7.27 6.20
N ALA A 16 -25.63 -8.49 5.85
CA ALA A 16 -25.55 -8.99 4.47
C ALA A 16 -26.85 -8.77 3.68
N ARG A 17 -28.02 -8.82 4.31
CA ARG A 17 -29.32 -8.51 3.69
C ARG A 17 -29.46 -7.07 3.17
N ALA A 18 -28.66 -6.13 3.68
CA ALA A 18 -28.68 -4.73 3.26
C ALA A 18 -27.78 -4.45 2.05
N ILE A 19 -27.00 -5.43 1.58
CA ILE A 19 -26.01 -5.24 0.53
C ILE A 19 -26.64 -4.70 -0.77
N SER A 20 -27.81 -5.22 -1.16
CA SER A 20 -28.51 -4.78 -2.38
C SER A 20 -28.99 -3.33 -2.30
N ASP A 21 -29.38 -2.88 -1.09
CA ASP A 21 -29.73 -1.48 -0.84
C ASP A 21 -28.49 -0.59 -0.85
N MET A 22 -27.41 -1.02 -0.19
CA MET A 22 -26.14 -0.28 -0.19
C MET A 22 -25.53 -0.13 -1.59
N GLN A 23 -25.70 -1.10 -2.48
CA GLN A 23 -25.26 -1.01 -3.87
C GLN A 23 -26.02 0.06 -4.65
N LYS A 24 -27.28 0.30 -4.33
CA LYS A 24 -28.12 1.29 -5.02
C LYS A 24 -28.00 2.68 -4.39
N ASN A 25 -28.06 2.74 -3.07
CA ASN A 25 -28.24 3.97 -2.32
C ASN A 25 -26.98 4.38 -1.53
N GLY A 26 -26.02 3.47 -1.40
CA GLY A 26 -24.81 3.65 -0.60
C GLY A 26 -25.07 3.48 0.90
N ALA A 27 -23.97 3.38 1.65
CA ALA A 27 -23.95 3.48 3.10
C ALA A 27 -23.61 4.92 3.49
N GLY A 28 -24.60 5.66 4.02
CA GLY A 28 -24.42 7.05 4.42
C GLY A 28 -23.55 7.21 5.67
N PHE A 29 -22.68 8.20 5.66
CA PHE A 29 -21.86 8.59 6.80
C PHE A 29 -21.45 10.08 6.70
N ALA A 30 -21.05 10.67 7.83
CA ALA A 30 -20.64 12.07 7.87
C ALA A 30 -19.30 12.29 7.16
N GLY A 31 -19.31 13.08 6.09
CA GLY A 31 -18.15 13.30 5.22
C GLY A 31 -16.92 13.88 5.93
N PHE A 32 -17.12 14.67 6.99
CA PHE A 32 -15.99 15.23 7.77
C PHE A 32 -15.12 14.14 8.43
N ALA A 33 -15.62 12.92 8.58
CA ALA A 33 -14.84 11.79 9.10
C ALA A 33 -13.77 11.29 8.12
N THR A 34 -13.82 11.74 6.87
CA THR A 34 -12.78 11.51 5.87
C THR A 34 -11.72 12.63 5.91
N TRP A 35 -10.60 12.39 5.26
CA TRP A 35 -9.52 13.39 5.16
C TRP A 35 -9.65 14.26 3.90
N LEU A 36 -10.89 14.49 3.43
CA LEU A 36 -11.18 15.22 2.19
C LEU A 36 -11.53 16.69 2.40
N ASP A 37 -10.99 17.35 3.43
CA ASP A 37 -11.18 18.77 3.75
C ASP A 37 -12.68 19.15 3.87
N MET A 38 -13.40 18.38 4.68
CA MET A 38 -14.82 18.55 4.94
C MET A 38 -15.08 18.93 6.39
N THR A 39 -16.20 19.58 6.62
CA THR A 39 -16.67 20.05 7.92
C THR A 39 -17.99 19.37 8.30
N PRO A 40 -18.46 19.43 9.55
CA PRO A 40 -19.80 18.96 9.93
C PRO A 40 -20.96 19.69 9.24
N ALA A 41 -20.69 20.82 8.56
CA ALA A 41 -21.70 21.55 7.78
C ALA A 41 -21.88 21.00 6.36
N ASP A 42 -20.97 20.14 5.91
CA ASP A 42 -21.06 19.51 4.61
C ASP A 42 -22.06 18.33 4.63
N ALA A 43 -22.63 18.05 3.46
CA ALA A 43 -23.57 16.96 3.30
C ALA A 43 -22.93 15.59 3.59
N ASP A 44 -23.75 14.61 3.98
CA ASP A 44 -23.32 13.23 4.12
C ASP A 44 -22.72 12.68 2.83
N MET A 45 -21.73 11.85 2.99
CA MET A 45 -21.19 11.00 1.93
C MET A 45 -21.81 9.61 1.96
N PHE A 46 -21.78 8.95 0.82
CA PHE A 46 -22.28 7.60 0.63
C PHE A 46 -21.17 6.71 0.09
N ALA A 47 -20.89 5.62 0.78
CA ALA A 47 -20.02 4.58 0.28
C ALA A 47 -20.82 3.59 -0.57
N ILE A 48 -20.57 3.56 -1.88
CA ILE A 48 -21.16 2.59 -2.80
C ILE A 48 -20.21 1.39 -2.89
N PRO A 49 -20.57 0.21 -2.34
CA PRO A 49 -19.69 -0.94 -2.33
C PRO A 49 -19.52 -1.52 -3.74
N ASP A 50 -18.29 -1.94 -4.03
CA ASP A 50 -17.92 -2.65 -5.25
C ASP A 50 -18.01 -4.17 -4.98
N PRO A 51 -18.99 -4.90 -5.56
CA PRO A 51 -19.17 -6.33 -5.29
C PRO A 51 -17.97 -7.19 -5.67
N ASP A 52 -17.22 -6.78 -6.69
CA ASP A 52 -16.05 -7.52 -7.20
C ASP A 52 -14.88 -7.46 -6.20
N SER A 53 -14.95 -6.57 -5.21
CA SER A 53 -13.95 -6.43 -4.15
C SER A 53 -14.27 -7.22 -2.87
N LEU A 54 -15.36 -8.01 -2.85
CA LEU A 54 -15.77 -8.72 -1.65
C LEU A 54 -14.70 -9.68 -1.14
N ILE A 55 -14.31 -9.49 0.12
CA ILE A 55 -13.42 -10.36 0.86
C ILE A 55 -14.13 -10.84 2.12
N GLN A 56 -14.30 -12.16 2.27
CA GLN A 56 -14.64 -12.76 3.56
C GLN A 56 -13.38 -12.83 4.41
N LEU A 57 -13.42 -12.30 5.64
CA LEU A 57 -12.20 -12.26 6.47
C LEU A 57 -11.70 -13.67 6.79
N PRO A 58 -10.45 -14.03 6.47
CA PRO A 58 -9.91 -15.35 6.80
C PRO A 58 -9.95 -15.67 8.29
N TRP A 59 -9.72 -14.70 9.15
CA TRP A 59 -9.68 -14.83 10.61
C TRP A 59 -11.04 -14.62 11.31
N ASN A 60 -12.07 -14.21 10.56
CA ASN A 60 -13.44 -14.09 11.05
C ASN A 60 -14.46 -14.26 9.92
N LYS A 61 -14.90 -15.48 9.70
CA LYS A 61 -15.78 -15.87 8.58
C LYS A 61 -17.18 -15.24 8.61
N GLU A 62 -17.58 -14.60 9.70
CA GLU A 62 -18.87 -13.92 9.80
C GLU A 62 -18.84 -12.51 9.22
N VAL A 63 -17.66 -12.01 8.88
CA VAL A 63 -17.44 -10.64 8.41
C VAL A 63 -16.98 -10.62 6.97
N GLY A 64 -17.62 -9.78 6.15
CA GLY A 64 -17.19 -9.42 4.80
C GLY A 64 -16.66 -7.99 4.75
N TRP A 65 -15.60 -7.78 3.97
CA TRP A 65 -15.05 -6.47 3.64
C TRP A 65 -15.28 -6.14 2.16
N LEU A 66 -15.61 -4.89 1.86
CA LEU A 66 -15.86 -4.39 0.51
C LEU A 66 -15.17 -3.03 0.33
N ALA A 67 -14.40 -2.88 -0.73
CA ALA A 67 -13.99 -1.55 -1.18
C ALA A 67 -15.20 -0.79 -1.72
N SER A 68 -15.22 0.53 -1.50
CA SER A 68 -16.36 1.35 -1.90
C SER A 68 -15.91 2.63 -2.60
N ASP A 69 -16.70 3.08 -3.56
CA ASP A 69 -16.53 4.39 -4.16
C ASP A 69 -17.32 5.43 -3.35
N LEU A 70 -16.73 6.59 -3.10
CA LEU A 70 -17.40 7.66 -2.35
C LEU A 70 -18.25 8.52 -3.27
N TRP A 71 -19.47 8.82 -2.84
CA TRP A 71 -20.45 9.65 -3.54
C TRP A 71 -20.97 10.73 -2.61
N MET A 72 -21.28 11.89 -3.17
CA MET A 72 -21.90 13.01 -2.49
C MET A 72 -22.79 13.77 -3.47
N ASN A 73 -23.98 14.19 -3.03
CA ASN A 73 -24.95 14.90 -3.89
C ASN A 73 -25.23 14.17 -5.23
N GLY A 74 -25.32 12.83 -5.20
CA GLY A 74 -25.63 12.00 -6.36
C GLY A 74 -24.49 11.86 -7.38
N LYS A 75 -23.26 12.24 -7.03
CA LYS A 75 -22.07 12.16 -7.89
C LYS A 75 -20.88 11.54 -7.19
N PRO A 76 -19.99 10.83 -7.93
CA PRO A 76 -18.72 10.38 -7.36
C PRO A 76 -17.89 11.55 -6.83
N VAL A 77 -17.23 11.37 -5.71
CA VAL A 77 -16.33 12.37 -5.11
C VAL A 77 -14.98 12.30 -5.81
N ASP A 78 -14.66 13.31 -6.59
CA ASP A 78 -13.45 13.36 -7.43
C ASP A 78 -12.15 13.32 -6.63
N ALA A 79 -12.15 13.85 -5.41
CA ALA A 79 -11.00 13.81 -4.52
C ALA A 79 -10.79 12.43 -3.86
N SER A 80 -11.73 11.50 -3.97
CA SER A 80 -11.57 10.15 -3.45
C SER A 80 -10.51 9.37 -4.24
N PRO A 81 -9.46 8.81 -3.60
CA PRO A 81 -8.37 8.12 -4.30
C PRO A 81 -8.85 7.00 -5.21
N ARG A 82 -9.80 6.17 -4.75
CA ARG A 82 -10.32 5.05 -5.55
C ARG A 82 -11.10 5.54 -6.77
N VAL A 83 -11.91 6.59 -6.63
CA VAL A 83 -12.65 7.22 -7.75
C VAL A 83 -11.67 7.82 -8.75
N MET A 84 -10.63 8.50 -8.27
CA MET A 84 -9.58 9.07 -9.10
C MET A 84 -8.82 7.99 -9.89
N LEU A 85 -8.45 6.89 -9.21
CA LEU A 85 -7.79 5.75 -9.86
C LEU A 85 -8.69 5.14 -10.96
N LYS A 86 -9.97 4.92 -10.70
CA LYS A 86 -10.93 4.40 -11.71
C LYS A 86 -11.05 5.32 -12.92
N LYS A 87 -10.98 6.65 -12.73
CA LYS A 87 -10.94 7.59 -13.85
C LYS A 87 -9.67 7.41 -14.70
N GLN A 88 -8.50 7.27 -14.08
CA GLN A 88 -7.24 7.05 -14.79
C GLN A 88 -7.23 5.70 -15.53
N ILE A 89 -7.76 4.65 -14.92
CA ILE A 89 -7.94 3.34 -15.57
C ILE A 89 -8.81 3.49 -16.84
N LYS A 90 -9.90 4.25 -16.77
CA LYS A 90 -10.76 4.53 -17.92
C LYS A 90 -10.00 5.26 -19.03
N GLU A 91 -9.13 6.21 -18.71
CA GLU A 91 -8.31 6.89 -19.72
C GLU A 91 -7.27 5.94 -20.36
N LEU A 92 -6.67 5.04 -19.58
CA LEU A 92 -5.77 4.01 -20.13
C LEU A 92 -6.52 3.02 -21.04
N SER A 93 -7.72 2.60 -20.66
CA SER A 93 -8.52 1.65 -21.44
C SER A 93 -8.91 2.19 -22.83
N ARG A 94 -9.07 3.52 -22.99
CA ARG A 94 -9.26 4.15 -24.30
C ARG A 94 -8.07 4.00 -25.25
N LYS A 95 -6.90 3.67 -24.69
CA LYS A 95 -5.66 3.40 -25.43
C LYS A 95 -5.35 1.91 -25.52
N ASN A 96 -6.32 1.05 -25.15
CA ASN A 96 -6.16 -0.41 -25.02
C ASN A 96 -5.00 -0.80 -24.07
N LEU A 97 -4.79 -0.01 -23.02
CA LEU A 97 -3.75 -0.26 -22.04
C LEU A 97 -4.34 -0.56 -20.66
N VAL A 98 -3.72 -1.53 -19.98
CA VAL A 98 -3.99 -1.89 -18.60
C VAL A 98 -2.72 -1.66 -17.78
N MET A 99 -2.82 -0.95 -16.67
CA MET A 99 -1.73 -0.84 -15.72
C MET A 99 -1.81 -1.99 -14.71
N LYS A 100 -0.70 -2.71 -14.55
CA LYS A 100 -0.50 -3.67 -13.47
C LYS A 100 0.49 -3.13 -12.46
N SER A 101 0.26 -3.43 -11.18
CA SER A 101 1.12 -3.01 -10.09
C SER A 101 1.24 -4.09 -9.02
N GLY A 102 2.39 -4.09 -8.34
CA GLY A 102 2.64 -4.81 -7.10
C GLY A 102 3.16 -3.83 -6.06
N VAL A 103 2.98 -4.12 -4.80
CA VAL A 103 3.46 -3.27 -3.70
C VAL A 103 4.28 -4.08 -2.72
N GLU A 104 5.36 -3.48 -2.24
CA GLU A 104 6.21 -3.95 -1.14
C GLU A 104 5.90 -3.05 0.05
N CYS A 105 5.02 -3.50 0.95
CA CYS A 105 4.54 -2.67 2.05
C CYS A 105 5.21 -3.07 3.35
N GLU A 106 6.19 -2.28 3.77
CA GLU A 106 6.92 -2.47 5.01
C GLU A 106 6.08 -2.03 6.22
N TYR A 107 6.27 -2.72 7.34
CA TYR A 107 5.61 -2.40 8.61
C TYR A 107 6.45 -2.81 9.82
N PHE A 108 6.24 -2.13 10.94
CA PHE A 108 6.80 -2.55 12.22
C PHE A 108 5.77 -3.33 13.03
N LEU A 109 6.25 -4.37 13.72
CA LEU A 109 5.57 -4.95 14.87
C LEU A 109 6.09 -4.26 16.13
N ILE A 110 5.17 -3.66 16.88
CA ILE A 110 5.48 -2.87 18.06
C ILE A 110 4.72 -3.40 19.28
N SER A 111 5.18 -3.01 20.46
CA SER A 111 4.51 -3.34 21.72
C SER A 111 3.06 -2.83 21.72
N GLU A 112 2.21 -3.42 22.54
CA GLU A 112 0.79 -3.06 22.66
C GLU A 112 0.59 -1.58 23.00
N ASP A 113 1.46 -1.00 23.83
CA ASP A 113 1.45 0.42 24.19
C ASP A 113 2.03 1.32 23.07
N GLY A 114 2.66 0.73 22.05
CA GLY A 114 3.26 1.44 20.92
C GLY A 114 4.61 2.10 21.21
N SER A 115 5.20 1.88 22.37
CA SER A 115 6.40 2.60 22.81
C SER A 115 7.71 2.01 22.27
N THR A 116 7.73 0.72 21.95
CA THR A 116 8.93 -0.02 21.52
C THR A 116 8.64 -1.00 20.41
N ILE A 117 9.69 -1.51 19.76
CA ILE A 117 9.56 -2.70 18.90
C ILE A 117 9.09 -3.89 19.73
N ALA A 118 8.31 -4.78 19.10
CA ALA A 118 7.69 -5.93 19.78
C ALA A 118 8.70 -6.96 20.34
N ASP A 119 9.86 -7.11 19.70
CA ASP A 119 10.87 -8.09 20.10
C ASP A 119 12.14 -7.42 20.65
N LYS A 120 12.27 -7.35 21.97
CA LYS A 120 13.46 -6.79 22.63
C LYS A 120 14.76 -7.55 22.36
N ARG A 121 14.70 -8.77 21.81
CA ARG A 121 15.87 -9.57 21.42
C ARG A 121 16.33 -9.30 20.00
N ASP A 122 15.57 -8.51 19.25
CA ASP A 122 15.94 -8.08 17.91
C ASP A 122 16.90 -6.87 18.01
N ILE A 123 18.17 -7.16 18.13
CA ILE A 123 19.24 -6.19 18.47
C ILE A 123 20.37 -6.14 17.45
N GLN A 124 20.26 -6.87 16.34
CA GLN A 124 21.30 -6.90 15.31
C GLN A 124 21.58 -5.49 14.76
N SER A 125 22.84 -5.20 14.46
CA SER A 125 23.23 -3.92 13.87
C SER A 125 22.85 -3.82 12.38
N LYS A 126 22.78 -4.97 11.70
CA LYS A 126 22.30 -5.10 10.30
C LYS A 126 21.27 -6.21 10.28
N PRO A 127 20.01 -5.91 10.60
CA PRO A 127 18.98 -6.92 10.83
C PRO A 127 18.34 -7.48 9.56
N CYS A 128 18.60 -6.88 8.41
CA CYS A 128 17.98 -7.29 7.13
C CYS A 128 18.20 -8.79 6.89
N TYR A 129 17.09 -9.51 6.64
CA TYR A 129 17.05 -10.97 6.44
C TYR A 129 17.44 -11.82 7.68
N ASP A 130 17.32 -11.29 8.91
CA ASP A 130 17.53 -12.07 10.14
C ASP A 130 16.43 -13.12 10.32
N GLN A 131 16.75 -14.37 9.98
CA GLN A 131 15.84 -15.50 10.13
C GLN A 131 15.43 -15.74 11.58
N SER A 132 16.31 -15.48 12.55
CA SER A 132 15.99 -15.68 13.97
C SER A 132 14.94 -14.69 14.46
N ALA A 133 15.02 -13.43 14.03
CA ALA A 133 14.00 -12.42 14.34
C ALA A 133 12.65 -12.78 13.72
N LEU A 134 12.65 -13.21 12.45
CA LEU A 134 11.45 -13.68 11.77
C LEU A 134 10.82 -14.87 12.49
N MET A 135 11.63 -15.88 12.85
CA MET A 135 11.13 -17.08 13.55
C MET A 135 10.56 -16.78 14.93
N ARG A 136 11.02 -15.73 15.62
CA ARG A 136 10.43 -15.31 16.90
C ARG A 136 9.03 -14.69 16.73
N ARG A 137 8.63 -14.35 15.52
CA ARG A 137 7.28 -13.83 15.15
C ARG A 137 6.53 -14.77 14.21
N TYR A 138 7.01 -16.02 14.11
CA TYR A 138 6.53 -17.00 13.13
C TYR A 138 5.02 -17.21 13.18
N GLU A 139 4.40 -17.33 14.34
CA GLU A 139 2.96 -17.61 14.47
C GLU A 139 2.10 -16.49 13.82
N LEU A 140 2.44 -15.23 14.11
CA LEU A 140 1.74 -14.09 13.48
C LEU A 140 2.01 -14.03 11.98
N ILE A 141 3.29 -14.16 11.57
CA ILE A 141 3.68 -14.09 10.15
C ILE A 141 3.01 -15.23 9.38
N LYS A 142 2.99 -16.43 9.94
CA LYS A 142 2.31 -17.57 9.35
C LYS A 142 0.81 -17.32 9.18
N GLU A 143 0.14 -16.77 10.20
CA GLU A 143 -1.31 -16.47 10.12
C GLU A 143 -1.61 -15.43 9.04
N ILE A 144 -0.75 -14.42 8.86
CA ILE A 144 -0.87 -13.46 7.76
C ILE A 144 -0.69 -14.17 6.41
N CYS A 145 0.34 -15.00 6.25
CA CYS A 145 0.58 -15.76 5.02
C CYS A 145 -0.56 -16.71 4.70
N ASP A 146 -1.04 -17.47 5.67
CA ASP A 146 -2.16 -18.40 5.48
C ASP A 146 -3.42 -17.65 5.04
N SER A 147 -3.67 -16.48 5.63
CA SER A 147 -4.77 -15.60 5.22
C SER A 147 -4.60 -15.11 3.77
N MET A 148 -3.41 -14.73 3.37
CA MET A 148 -3.13 -14.31 1.99
C MET A 148 -3.26 -15.47 1.00
N ILE A 149 -2.85 -16.68 1.37
CA ILE A 149 -3.01 -17.90 0.56
C ILE A 149 -4.51 -18.21 0.38
N GLU A 150 -5.29 -18.18 1.45
CA GLU A 150 -6.74 -18.38 1.40
C GLU A 150 -7.43 -17.36 0.47
N LEU A 151 -6.95 -16.11 0.45
CA LEU A 151 -7.44 -15.06 -0.44
C LEU A 151 -6.94 -15.19 -1.89
N GLY A 152 -6.08 -16.16 -2.20
CA GLY A 152 -5.52 -16.35 -3.52
C GLY A 152 -4.54 -15.27 -3.96
N TRP A 153 -3.84 -14.63 -3.00
CA TRP A 153 -2.88 -13.56 -3.33
C TRP A 153 -1.48 -14.06 -3.67
N ASN A 154 -1.21 -15.37 -3.46
CA ASN A 154 0.08 -16.01 -3.73
C ASN A 154 1.26 -15.26 -3.07
N PRO A 155 1.32 -15.19 -1.71
CA PRO A 155 2.49 -14.64 -1.06
C PRO A 155 3.71 -15.51 -1.36
N TYR A 156 4.83 -14.89 -1.74
CA TYR A 156 6.04 -15.61 -2.14
C TYR A 156 7.29 -15.24 -1.34
N GLN A 157 7.25 -14.15 -0.58
CA GLN A 157 8.39 -13.70 0.21
C GLN A 157 7.93 -13.00 1.48
N ASN A 158 8.62 -13.29 2.59
CA ASN A 158 8.50 -12.62 3.87
C ASN A 158 9.90 -12.26 4.34
N ASP A 159 10.16 -11.01 4.55
CA ASP A 159 11.45 -10.53 4.98
C ASP A 159 11.39 -9.89 6.36
N HIS A 160 12.46 -10.09 7.14
CA HIS A 160 12.85 -9.16 8.17
C HIS A 160 13.62 -8.04 7.50
N GLU A 161 13.16 -6.81 7.68
CA GLU A 161 13.68 -5.63 6.99
C GLU A 161 14.87 -4.98 7.69
N ASP A 162 15.31 -3.80 7.18
CA ASP A 162 16.54 -3.12 7.61
C ASP A 162 16.46 -2.49 9.01
N ALA A 163 15.31 -2.51 9.64
CA ALA A 163 15.15 -2.07 11.03
C ALA A 163 14.74 -3.23 11.94
N ASN A 164 15.27 -3.23 13.16
CA ASN A 164 14.81 -4.16 14.17
C ASN A 164 13.29 -4.04 14.37
N GLY A 165 12.58 -5.15 14.34
CA GLY A 165 11.11 -5.22 14.44
C GLY A 165 10.35 -4.85 13.17
N GLN A 166 11.02 -4.67 12.03
CA GLN A 166 10.43 -4.34 10.74
C GLN A 166 10.31 -5.58 9.85
N PHE A 167 9.19 -5.67 9.15
CA PHE A 167 8.86 -6.80 8.28
C PHE A 167 8.25 -6.31 6.98
N GLU A 168 8.36 -7.15 5.94
CA GLU A 168 7.72 -6.96 4.65
C GLU A 168 7.09 -8.26 4.17
N MET A 169 5.98 -8.16 3.44
CA MET A 169 5.32 -9.28 2.79
C MET A 169 5.06 -8.96 1.32
N ASN A 170 5.44 -9.88 0.44
CA ASN A 170 5.31 -9.74 -0.99
C ASN A 170 4.34 -10.77 -1.55
N TRP A 171 3.51 -10.34 -2.49
CA TRP A 171 2.53 -11.19 -3.19
C TRP A 171 2.44 -10.82 -4.66
N ASP A 172 1.80 -11.67 -5.46
CA ASP A 172 1.68 -11.48 -6.89
C ASP A 172 1.04 -10.13 -7.26
N TYR A 173 1.65 -9.45 -8.23
CA TYR A 173 1.11 -8.24 -8.82
C TYR A 173 -0.22 -8.52 -9.55
N SER A 174 -1.06 -7.49 -9.66
CA SER A 174 -2.38 -7.57 -10.28
C SER A 174 -2.70 -6.29 -11.05
N ASP A 175 -3.91 -6.21 -11.63
CA ASP A 175 -4.43 -4.95 -12.15
C ASP A 175 -4.44 -3.90 -11.03
N CYS A 176 -4.11 -2.67 -11.35
CA CYS A 176 -3.79 -1.64 -10.35
C CYS A 176 -4.93 -1.34 -9.37
N LEU A 177 -6.21 -1.45 -9.77
CA LEU A 177 -7.33 -1.31 -8.84
C LEU A 177 -7.37 -2.44 -7.81
N VAL A 178 -7.18 -3.68 -8.28
CA VAL A 178 -7.13 -4.86 -7.39
C VAL A 178 -5.96 -4.75 -6.42
N THR A 179 -4.79 -4.32 -6.89
CA THR A 179 -3.62 -4.09 -6.02
C THR A 179 -3.90 -3.00 -4.98
N ALA A 180 -4.54 -1.90 -5.37
CA ALA A 180 -4.90 -0.82 -4.45
C ALA A 180 -5.88 -1.30 -3.35
N ASP A 181 -6.94 -2.02 -3.73
CA ASP A 181 -7.90 -2.58 -2.79
C ASP A 181 -7.24 -3.62 -1.85
N ARG A 182 -6.40 -4.52 -2.40
CA ARG A 182 -5.61 -5.48 -1.61
C ARG A 182 -4.65 -4.80 -0.63
N HIS A 183 -3.99 -3.73 -1.04
CA HIS A 183 -3.07 -2.99 -0.18
C HIS A 183 -3.79 -2.37 1.04
N VAL A 184 -4.96 -1.77 0.83
CA VAL A 184 -5.79 -1.24 1.93
C VAL A 184 -6.23 -2.36 2.86
N PHE A 185 -6.71 -3.48 2.30
CA PHE A 185 -7.11 -4.65 3.08
C PHE A 185 -5.92 -5.27 3.83
N PHE A 186 -4.75 -5.38 3.21
CA PHE A 186 -3.53 -5.88 3.84
C PHE A 186 -3.17 -5.09 5.10
N LYS A 187 -3.22 -3.75 5.05
CA LYS A 187 -2.97 -2.92 6.23
C LYS A 187 -3.97 -3.20 7.36
N PHE A 188 -5.23 -3.39 7.01
CA PHE A 188 -6.27 -3.78 7.99
C PHE A 188 -6.01 -5.17 8.56
N MET A 189 -5.74 -6.16 7.71
CA MET A 189 -5.46 -7.55 8.10
C MET A 189 -4.28 -7.63 9.06
N VAL A 190 -3.13 -7.06 8.70
CA VAL A 190 -1.91 -7.10 9.51
C VAL A 190 -2.14 -6.45 10.88
N LYS A 191 -2.84 -5.32 10.95
CA LYS A 191 -3.19 -4.67 12.23
C LYS A 191 -4.10 -5.56 13.08
N SER A 192 -5.17 -6.11 12.50
CA SER A 192 -6.12 -6.98 13.22
C SER A 192 -5.45 -8.24 13.76
N LEU A 193 -4.61 -8.87 12.95
CA LEU A 193 -3.88 -10.07 13.37
C LEU A 193 -2.81 -9.75 14.42
N ALA A 194 -2.10 -8.63 14.29
CA ALA A 194 -1.14 -8.19 15.31
C ALA A 194 -1.83 -7.99 16.67
N GLU A 195 -2.99 -7.32 16.71
CA GLU A 195 -3.78 -7.13 17.94
C GLU A 195 -4.23 -8.46 18.54
N LYS A 196 -4.65 -9.43 17.72
CA LYS A 196 -4.98 -10.80 18.16
C LYS A 196 -3.81 -11.48 18.87
N HIS A 197 -2.57 -11.15 18.50
CA HIS A 197 -1.33 -11.65 19.09
C HIS A 197 -0.77 -10.76 20.24
N GLY A 198 -1.55 -9.81 20.75
CA GLY A 198 -1.13 -8.88 21.81
C GLY A 198 -0.05 -7.88 21.38
N LEU A 199 0.00 -7.57 20.09
CA LEU A 199 0.93 -6.64 19.47
C LEU A 199 0.19 -5.55 18.70
N ARG A 200 0.92 -4.55 18.22
CA ARG A 200 0.42 -3.61 17.22
C ARG A 200 1.29 -3.62 15.99
N ALA A 201 0.69 -3.41 14.82
CA ALA A 201 1.40 -3.16 13.58
C ALA A 201 1.28 -1.69 13.19
N THR A 202 2.38 -1.08 12.75
CA THR A 202 2.37 0.30 12.25
C THR A 202 3.01 0.40 10.88
N PHE A 203 2.31 1.08 9.98
CA PHE A 203 2.77 1.46 8.64
C PHE A 203 3.25 2.92 8.60
N MET A 204 3.45 3.53 9.76
CA MET A 204 3.96 4.89 9.88
C MET A 204 5.31 5.01 9.18
N PRO A 205 5.55 6.01 8.33
CA PRO A 205 6.77 6.12 7.54
C PRO A 205 8.07 6.12 8.38
N LYS A 206 8.06 6.77 9.53
CA LYS A 206 9.21 6.83 10.44
C LYS A 206 8.75 6.74 11.89
N PRO A 207 8.42 5.53 12.39
CA PRO A 207 7.94 5.36 13.77
C PRO A 207 9.03 5.58 14.82
N PHE A 208 10.28 5.24 14.50
CA PHE A 208 11.43 5.37 15.40
C PHE A 208 12.54 6.19 14.73
N GLU A 209 13.08 7.16 15.45
CA GLU A 209 14.05 8.12 14.91
C GLU A 209 15.37 7.43 14.47
N ASN A 210 15.83 6.48 15.25
CA ASN A 210 17.10 5.77 15.08
C ASN A 210 17.03 4.49 14.24
N LEU A 211 15.85 4.13 13.73
CA LEU A 211 15.64 2.93 12.89
C LEU A 211 15.27 3.35 11.46
N THR A 212 15.53 2.50 10.49
CA THR A 212 15.09 2.70 9.10
C THR A 212 13.56 2.83 9.05
N GLY A 213 13.04 3.68 8.18
CA GLY A 213 11.60 3.90 8.05
C GLY A 213 10.91 2.90 7.12
N ASN A 214 9.57 2.91 7.11
CA ASN A 214 8.76 2.07 6.23
C ASN A 214 8.62 2.70 4.84
N GLY A 215 9.04 1.96 3.81
CA GLY A 215 8.67 2.19 2.43
C GLY A 215 7.34 1.52 2.07
N CYS A 216 6.83 1.89 0.91
CA CYS A 216 5.75 1.19 0.22
C CYS A 216 6.06 1.25 -1.27
N HIS A 217 7.00 0.44 -1.69
CA HIS A 217 7.52 0.50 -3.05
C HIS A 217 6.47 -0.03 -4.03
N ALA A 218 6.23 0.70 -5.11
CA ALA A 218 5.26 0.31 -6.12
C ALA A 218 5.96 -0.11 -7.41
N HIS A 219 5.81 -1.37 -7.80
CA HIS A 219 6.22 -1.90 -9.09
C HIS A 219 5.13 -1.65 -10.11
N ILE A 220 5.51 -1.16 -11.30
CA ILE A 220 4.57 -0.73 -12.33
C ILE A 220 4.95 -1.28 -13.69
N SER A 221 3.93 -1.72 -14.44
CA SER A 221 4.04 -2.10 -15.85
C SER A 221 2.72 -1.79 -16.60
N LEU A 222 2.82 -1.54 -17.92
CA LEU A 222 1.65 -1.37 -18.80
C LEU A 222 1.52 -2.55 -19.75
N TRP A 223 0.28 -2.97 -20.00
CA TRP A 223 -0.04 -4.15 -20.77
C TRP A 223 -1.09 -3.87 -21.85
N ASP A 224 -0.97 -4.56 -22.97
CA ASP A 224 -1.97 -4.68 -24.03
C ASP A 224 -2.32 -6.16 -24.16
N GLY A 225 -3.44 -6.56 -23.59
CA GLY A 225 -3.75 -7.97 -23.39
C GLY A 225 -2.67 -8.70 -22.60
N LYS A 226 -1.96 -9.63 -23.24
CA LYS A 226 -0.86 -10.40 -22.63
C LYS A 226 0.53 -9.80 -22.89
N ILE A 227 0.61 -8.71 -23.64
CA ILE A 227 1.87 -8.11 -24.07
C ILE A 227 2.29 -7.01 -23.08
N ASN A 228 3.43 -7.19 -22.42
CA ASN A 228 4.02 -6.15 -21.58
C ASN A 228 4.61 -5.05 -22.47
N LYS A 229 3.99 -3.87 -22.46
CA LYS A 229 4.39 -2.72 -23.28
C LYS A 229 5.60 -1.98 -22.73
N PHE A 230 6.02 -2.31 -21.51
CA PHE A 230 7.25 -1.77 -20.93
C PHE A 230 8.49 -2.56 -21.33
N LEU A 231 8.33 -3.78 -21.84
CA LEU A 231 9.46 -4.65 -22.19
C LEU A 231 10.08 -4.28 -23.55
N ASP A 232 11.40 -4.15 -23.57
CA ASP A 232 12.25 -4.13 -24.76
C ASP A 232 13.57 -4.84 -24.46
N ASN A 233 13.76 -6.03 -25.01
CA ASN A 233 14.95 -6.83 -24.76
C ASN A 233 16.21 -6.26 -25.42
N GLY A 234 16.10 -5.29 -26.31
CA GLY A 234 17.23 -4.62 -26.97
C GLY A 234 17.76 -3.42 -26.19
N ASP A 235 17.01 -2.96 -25.17
CA ASP A 235 17.41 -1.83 -24.34
C ASP A 235 18.33 -2.25 -23.18
N ARG A 236 19.23 -1.35 -22.77
CA ARG A 236 20.17 -1.57 -21.66
C ARG A 236 19.51 -2.00 -20.35
N TYR A 237 18.34 -1.46 -20.05
CA TYR A 237 17.58 -1.76 -18.83
C TYR A 237 16.34 -2.63 -19.11
N GLY A 238 16.17 -3.07 -20.35
CA GLY A 238 15.01 -3.84 -20.77
C GLY A 238 13.71 -3.04 -20.82
N LEU A 239 13.78 -1.71 -20.99
CA LEU A 239 12.65 -0.81 -21.02
C LEU A 239 12.34 -0.27 -22.43
N SER A 240 11.09 -0.33 -22.83
CA SER A 240 10.61 0.25 -24.07
C SER A 240 10.53 1.80 -24.00
N LYS A 241 10.38 2.43 -25.16
CA LYS A 241 10.14 3.88 -25.25
C LYS A 241 8.90 4.33 -24.45
N ILE A 242 7.84 3.50 -24.38
CA ILE A 242 6.65 3.81 -23.59
C ILE A 242 7.00 3.82 -22.09
N ALA A 243 7.79 2.86 -21.63
CA ALA A 243 8.24 2.81 -20.25
C ALA A 243 9.08 4.04 -19.87
N TYR A 244 10.03 4.44 -20.72
CA TYR A 244 10.80 5.66 -20.50
C TYR A 244 9.95 6.93 -20.52
N ASN A 245 8.95 7.02 -21.39
CA ASN A 245 8.02 8.17 -21.40
C ASN A 245 7.21 8.23 -20.11
N PHE A 246 6.75 7.07 -19.60
CA PHE A 246 6.03 6.98 -18.33
C PHE A 246 6.94 7.39 -17.17
N LEU A 247 8.13 6.81 -17.09
CA LEU A 247 9.15 7.12 -16.09
C LEU A 247 9.50 8.62 -16.10
N ALA A 248 9.73 9.22 -17.27
CA ALA A 248 9.99 10.64 -17.39
C ALA A 248 8.82 11.50 -16.91
N GLY A 249 7.58 11.06 -17.15
CA GLY A 249 6.38 11.72 -16.63
C GLY A 249 6.33 11.70 -15.10
N VAL A 250 6.66 10.57 -14.47
CA VAL A 250 6.76 10.45 -13.02
C VAL A 250 7.85 11.38 -12.47
N MET A 251 9.05 11.37 -13.06
CA MET A 251 10.16 12.23 -12.62
C MET A 251 9.82 13.72 -12.75
N LYS A 252 9.23 14.12 -13.88
CA LYS A 252 8.82 15.51 -14.12
C LYS A 252 7.82 16.03 -13.07
N ASN A 253 6.97 15.15 -12.56
CA ASN A 253 5.92 15.52 -11.60
C ASN A 253 6.23 15.04 -10.18
N ALA A 254 7.45 14.59 -9.89
CA ALA A 254 7.80 13.93 -8.62
C ALA A 254 7.52 14.83 -7.41
N GLU A 255 7.81 16.11 -7.47
CA GLU A 255 7.54 17.07 -6.39
C GLU A 255 6.03 17.17 -6.10
N SER A 256 5.20 17.31 -7.13
CA SER A 256 3.74 17.32 -6.97
C SER A 256 3.19 15.97 -6.50
N LEU A 257 3.74 14.86 -7.00
CA LEU A 257 3.34 13.51 -6.59
C LEU A 257 3.69 13.22 -5.13
N SER A 258 4.67 13.91 -4.54
CA SER A 258 4.99 13.77 -3.11
C SER A 258 3.81 14.08 -2.21
N SER A 259 2.89 14.96 -2.60
CA SER A 259 1.65 15.21 -1.84
C SER A 259 0.75 13.98 -1.72
N LEU A 260 0.82 13.04 -2.69
CA LEU A 260 0.08 11.79 -2.69
C LEU A 260 0.91 10.62 -2.14
N PHE A 261 2.19 10.57 -2.46
CA PHE A 261 3.07 9.47 -2.08
C PHE A 261 3.61 9.59 -0.66
N ASN A 262 3.69 10.82 -0.15
CA ASN A 262 4.27 11.16 1.15
C ASN A 262 3.38 12.22 1.86
N PRO A 263 2.10 11.89 2.15
CA PRO A 263 1.09 12.90 2.50
C PRO A 263 1.18 13.39 3.95
N THR A 264 2.10 12.85 4.77
CA THR A 264 2.19 13.20 6.18
C THR A 264 3.50 13.89 6.53
N VAL A 265 3.50 14.69 7.60
CA VAL A 265 4.75 15.27 8.15
C VAL A 265 5.77 14.18 8.49
N ASN A 266 5.31 13.02 8.92
CA ASN A 266 6.18 11.89 9.23
C ASN A 266 6.85 11.30 7.99
N SER A 267 6.24 11.39 6.82
CA SER A 267 6.85 10.99 5.54
C SER A 267 8.17 11.72 5.29
N TYR A 268 8.23 13.01 5.59
CA TYR A 268 9.44 13.84 5.39
C TYR A 268 10.53 13.55 6.42
N ARG A 269 10.19 12.96 7.57
CA ARG A 269 11.19 12.41 8.49
C ARG A 269 11.86 11.16 7.93
N ARG A 270 11.13 10.35 7.13
CA ARG A 270 11.69 9.20 6.41
C ARG A 270 12.59 9.66 5.26
N ILE A 271 12.11 10.53 4.38
CA ILE A 271 12.85 10.98 3.18
C ILE A 271 14.15 11.68 3.55
N ASN A 272 14.16 12.49 4.60
CA ASN A 272 15.33 13.26 5.02
C ASN A 272 16.10 12.60 6.17
N ALA A 273 15.86 11.32 6.45
CA ALA A 273 16.53 10.65 7.57
C ALA A 273 18.04 10.56 7.35
N PRO A 274 18.83 10.84 8.37
CA PRO A 274 20.25 10.51 8.36
C PRO A 274 20.44 9.00 8.31
N PRO A 275 21.65 8.51 7.98
CA PRO A 275 21.96 7.09 8.08
C PRO A 275 21.60 6.55 9.47
N THR A 276 20.91 5.41 9.49
CA THR A 276 20.44 4.76 10.73
C THR A 276 21.51 3.81 11.29
N LYS A 277 21.14 3.02 12.31
CA LYS A 277 21.99 2.02 12.91
C LYS A 277 22.56 1.01 11.91
N SER A 278 21.82 0.65 10.85
CA SER A 278 22.29 -0.24 9.79
C SER A 278 23.29 0.42 8.83
N GLY A 279 23.43 1.73 8.90
CA GLY A 279 24.31 2.53 8.03
C GLY A 279 23.62 3.07 6.77
N ALA A 280 22.31 2.84 6.60
CA ALA A 280 21.54 3.29 5.45
C ALA A 280 20.20 3.90 5.88
N SER A 281 19.61 4.73 5.03
CA SER A 281 18.23 5.19 5.17
C SER A 281 17.30 4.52 4.19
N TRP A 282 17.83 3.99 3.08
CA TRP A 282 17.12 3.36 1.96
C TRP A 282 16.08 4.25 1.26
N SER A 283 15.85 5.45 1.78
CA SER A 283 14.91 6.40 1.20
C SER A 283 15.60 7.25 0.14
N PRO A 284 14.98 7.47 -1.04
CA PRO A 284 15.56 8.31 -2.08
C PRO A 284 15.61 9.78 -1.63
N SER A 285 16.72 10.44 -1.90
CA SER A 285 16.94 11.86 -1.60
C SER A 285 17.02 12.75 -2.86
N SER A 286 16.88 12.17 -4.04
CA SER A 286 16.93 12.87 -5.31
C SER A 286 15.98 12.27 -6.33
N ILE A 287 15.48 13.11 -7.25
CA ILE A 287 14.67 12.68 -8.39
C ILE A 287 15.62 12.07 -9.43
N SER A 288 15.72 10.76 -9.43
CA SER A 288 16.68 10.02 -10.24
C SER A 288 16.20 8.61 -10.54
N TYR A 289 16.77 7.98 -11.57
CA TYR A 289 16.54 6.57 -11.88
C TYR A 289 17.85 5.86 -12.21
N SER A 290 17.85 4.54 -12.04
CA SER A 290 18.95 3.66 -12.44
C SER A 290 18.46 2.24 -12.68
N GLY A 291 19.34 1.35 -13.10
CA GLY A 291 19.13 -0.09 -13.06
C GLY A 291 18.86 -0.61 -11.65
N ASN A 292 19.34 -1.81 -11.33
CA ASN A 292 19.13 -2.42 -10.02
C ASN A 292 19.93 -1.72 -8.90
N ASN A 293 19.53 -0.49 -8.56
CA ASN A 293 20.15 0.34 -7.52
C ASN A 293 19.08 0.96 -6.61
N ARG A 294 19.04 0.53 -5.35
CA ARG A 294 18.04 0.93 -4.34
C ARG A 294 18.18 2.35 -3.81
N THR A 295 19.23 3.11 -4.19
CA THR A 295 19.41 4.50 -3.74
C THR A 295 18.68 5.52 -4.59
N HIS A 296 18.13 5.12 -5.74
CA HIS A 296 17.40 5.98 -6.66
C HIS A 296 15.88 5.99 -6.36
N MET A 297 15.22 7.10 -6.72
CA MET A 297 13.76 7.22 -6.60
C MET A 297 13.03 6.19 -7.48
N ILE A 298 13.57 5.92 -8.66
CA ILE A 298 13.08 4.88 -9.56
C ILE A 298 14.19 3.87 -9.81
N ARG A 299 13.91 2.63 -9.47
CA ARG A 299 14.80 1.49 -9.70
C ARG A 299 14.21 0.62 -10.82
N ILE A 300 15.06 0.09 -11.68
CA ILE A 300 14.69 -0.87 -12.71
C ILE A 300 15.33 -2.21 -12.29
N PRO A 301 14.60 -3.05 -11.51
CA PRO A 301 15.16 -4.30 -11.00
C PRO A 301 15.28 -5.36 -12.07
N ASP A 302 14.30 -5.43 -12.98
CA ASP A 302 14.18 -6.40 -14.06
C ASP A 302 13.60 -5.75 -15.32
N PRO A 303 13.79 -6.36 -16.52
CA PRO A 303 13.16 -5.91 -17.75
C PRO A 303 11.64 -5.80 -17.68
N GLY A 304 11.07 -4.79 -18.32
CA GLY A 304 9.64 -4.62 -18.49
C GLY A 304 8.87 -4.09 -17.28
N ARG A 305 9.56 -3.65 -16.22
CA ARG A 305 8.96 -2.98 -15.07
C ARG A 305 9.93 -1.97 -14.45
N PHE A 306 9.41 -1.03 -13.69
CA PHE A 306 10.20 -0.25 -12.76
C PHE A 306 9.51 -0.13 -11.41
N GLU A 307 10.28 0.20 -10.39
CA GLU A 307 9.89 0.34 -9.00
C GLU A 307 9.99 1.80 -8.57
N LEU A 308 8.90 2.33 -8.04
CA LEU A 308 8.85 3.64 -7.38
C LEU A 308 9.17 3.45 -5.90
N ARG A 309 10.28 4.04 -5.44
CA ARG A 309 10.78 3.90 -4.07
C ARG A 309 10.44 5.09 -3.16
N LEU A 310 9.85 6.14 -3.73
CA LEU A 310 9.48 7.35 -2.98
C LEU A 310 8.34 7.11 -2.01
N MET A 311 7.36 6.29 -2.39
CA MET A 311 6.14 6.04 -1.62
C MET A 311 6.44 5.45 -0.24
N ASP A 312 5.59 5.74 0.72
CA ASP A 312 5.60 5.16 2.06
C ASP A 312 4.22 4.61 2.47
N GLY A 313 4.15 3.94 3.61
CA GLY A 313 2.93 3.31 4.10
C GLY A 313 1.76 4.26 4.41
N SER A 314 1.95 5.58 4.34
CA SER A 314 0.88 6.58 4.47
C SER A 314 0.29 7.02 3.12
N ALA A 315 0.88 6.59 1.99
CA ALA A 315 0.35 6.86 0.65
C ALA A 315 -1.08 6.35 0.47
N ASN A 316 -1.87 7.08 -0.31
CA ASN A 316 -3.28 6.80 -0.59
C ASN A 316 -3.49 6.30 -2.03
#